data_8c65a604289cf01e9783525b11bc5c57
#
_entry.id   8c65a604289cf01e9783525b11bc5c57
#
_cell.length_a   1.000
_cell.length_b   1.000
_cell.length_c   1.000
_cell.angle_alpha   90.00
_cell.angle_beta   90.00
_cell.angle_gamma   90.00
#
_symmetry.space_group_name_H-M   'P 1'
#
loop_
_entity.id
_entity.type
_entity.pdbx_description
1 polymer ?
#
loop_
_entity_poly.entity_id
_entity_poly.type
_entity_poly.pdbx_seq_one_letter_code
_entity_poly.pdbx_strand_id
1 'polypeptide(L)'
;WIAYYNTHHRRFVRIPMPDIKMLKVDVRAFVTDEGELYLFPYESGDLYRFSLNSFDQDTLSTRLTTTPSHFHSKQIQYVCYQNGVFCFYDSDYDLFVYDISRKSKIYIRNIGEMVHKYGQITGIVPFYEDIVIAFQTNGLIRLRLSQKYAEEIIDQNMRIYGIYNDSRQGVLWVGTDGQGAIMYSKKYSIATNLMLNSFSLNLTRQVRSIMTDKYGGLWFGTKGDG
;
A
#
# COMPACT_ATOMS: atom_id res chain seq x y z
N TRP A 1 -2.35 -17.51 -12.53
CA TRP A 1 -1.03 -17.93 -12.02
C TRP A 1 -0.19 -16.71 -11.69
N ILE A 2 0.71 -16.84 -10.71
CA ILE A 2 1.66 -15.79 -10.32
C ILE A 2 3.06 -16.25 -10.73
N ALA A 3 3.87 -15.34 -11.26
CA ALA A 3 5.26 -15.56 -11.54
C ALA A 3 6.08 -14.38 -11.02
N TYR A 4 7.30 -14.66 -10.58
CA TYR A 4 8.28 -13.63 -10.28
C TYR A 4 9.47 -13.74 -11.20
N TYR A 5 10.17 -12.65 -11.44
CA TYR A 5 11.40 -12.64 -12.20
C TYR A 5 12.59 -12.86 -11.27
N ASN A 6 13.24 -14.01 -11.43
CA ASN A 6 14.47 -14.31 -10.68
C ASN A 6 15.65 -13.62 -11.37
N THR A 7 16.21 -12.60 -10.73
CA THR A 7 17.31 -11.81 -11.27
C THR A 7 18.64 -12.58 -11.36
N HIS A 8 18.85 -13.56 -10.47
CA HIS A 8 20.06 -14.40 -10.48
C HIS A 8 20.06 -15.36 -11.69
N HIS A 9 18.95 -16.03 -11.93
CA HIS A 9 18.78 -16.95 -13.06
C HIS A 9 18.24 -16.25 -14.32
N ARG A 10 17.94 -14.97 -14.28
CA ARG A 10 17.41 -14.16 -15.40
C ARG A 10 16.20 -14.79 -16.09
N ARG A 11 15.30 -15.39 -15.33
CA ARG A 11 14.10 -16.07 -15.85
C ARG A 11 12.88 -15.82 -14.98
N PHE A 12 11.69 -15.94 -15.57
CA PHE A 12 10.45 -16.01 -14.82
C PHE A 12 10.29 -17.39 -14.18
N VAL A 13 9.95 -17.38 -12.89
CA VAL A 13 9.64 -18.59 -12.13
C VAL A 13 8.16 -18.53 -11.76
N ARG A 14 7.43 -19.57 -12.16
CA ARG A 14 6.02 -19.72 -11.80
C ARG A 14 5.89 -20.16 -10.36
N ILE A 15 5.09 -19.46 -9.57
CA ILE A 15 4.75 -19.88 -8.21
C ILE A 15 3.64 -20.93 -8.33
N PRO A 16 3.86 -22.18 -7.88
CA PRO A 16 2.81 -23.17 -7.83
C PRO A 16 1.77 -22.72 -6.81
N MET A 17 0.59 -22.40 -7.29
CA MET A 17 -0.56 -22.12 -6.43
C MET A 17 -1.17 -23.48 -6.10
N PRO A 18 -1.32 -23.88 -4.84
CA PRO A 18 -2.17 -25.02 -4.49
C PRO A 18 -3.57 -24.76 -5.05
N ASP A 19 -4.37 -25.81 -5.21
CA ASP A 19 -5.73 -25.77 -5.81
C ASP A 19 -6.68 -24.76 -5.12
N ILE A 20 -6.29 -23.51 -5.20
CA ILE A 20 -7.04 -22.44 -4.62
C ILE A 20 -8.07 -22.02 -5.66
N LYS A 21 -9.32 -22.05 -5.29
CA LYS A 21 -10.43 -21.40 -6.00
C LYS A 21 -10.17 -19.92 -6.32
N MET A 22 -8.99 -19.41 -5.92
CA MET A 22 -8.46 -18.05 -6.11
C MET A 22 -8.32 -17.62 -7.56
N LEU A 23 -8.25 -18.53 -8.51
CA LEU A 23 -7.97 -18.17 -9.92
C LEU A 23 -9.11 -17.42 -10.62
N LYS A 24 -10.19 -17.13 -9.91
CA LYS A 24 -11.35 -16.39 -10.46
C LYS A 24 -11.54 -15.01 -9.83
N VAL A 25 -10.69 -14.60 -8.89
CA VAL A 25 -10.79 -13.31 -8.22
C VAL A 25 -9.50 -12.52 -8.38
N ASP A 26 -9.60 -11.21 -8.34
CA ASP A 26 -8.43 -10.34 -8.34
C ASP A 26 -7.63 -10.55 -7.06
N VAL A 27 -6.29 -10.51 -7.19
CA VAL A 27 -5.36 -10.72 -6.07
C VAL A 27 -4.42 -9.53 -5.97
N ARG A 28 -4.31 -8.95 -4.79
CA ARG A 28 -3.23 -8.02 -4.48
C ARG A 28 -2.02 -8.78 -3.97
N ALA A 29 -0.86 -8.45 -4.51
CA ALA A 29 0.41 -9.08 -4.17
C ALA A 29 1.38 -8.03 -3.62
N PHE A 30 2.06 -8.37 -2.53
CA PHE A 30 3.07 -7.52 -1.89
C PHE A 30 4.30 -8.35 -1.56
N VAL A 31 5.48 -7.80 -1.86
CA VAL A 31 6.76 -8.41 -1.49
C VAL A 31 7.40 -7.56 -0.42
N THR A 32 7.87 -8.20 0.65
CA THR A 32 8.59 -7.52 1.73
C THR A 32 10.10 -7.49 1.46
N ASP A 33 10.81 -6.64 2.18
CA ASP A 33 12.27 -6.54 2.08
C ASP A 33 12.97 -7.85 2.54
N GLU A 34 12.30 -8.66 3.37
CA GLU A 34 12.80 -9.97 3.82
C GLU A 34 12.58 -11.10 2.79
N GLY A 35 12.02 -10.77 1.63
CA GLY A 35 11.73 -11.73 0.57
C GLY A 35 10.50 -12.61 0.84
N GLU A 36 9.53 -12.09 1.55
CA GLU A 36 8.23 -12.72 1.75
C GLU A 36 7.21 -12.15 0.75
N LEU A 37 6.45 -13.03 0.10
CA LEU A 37 5.34 -12.66 -0.76
C LEU A 37 4.02 -12.87 -0.02
N TYR A 38 3.23 -11.82 0.05
CA TYR A 38 1.87 -11.83 0.62
C TYR A 38 0.85 -11.66 -0.48
N LEU A 39 -0.20 -12.49 -0.45
CA LEU A 39 -1.32 -12.45 -1.40
C LEU A 39 -2.62 -12.25 -0.66
N PHE A 40 -3.38 -11.27 -1.10
CA PHE A 40 -4.72 -10.94 -0.63
C PHE A 40 -5.71 -11.13 -1.78
N PRO A 41 -6.45 -12.24 -1.85
CA PRO A 41 -7.56 -12.36 -2.77
C PRO A 41 -8.68 -11.40 -2.37
N TYR A 42 -9.17 -10.60 -3.33
CA TYR A 42 -10.38 -9.81 -3.11
C TYR A 42 -11.58 -10.71 -2.83
N GLU A 43 -12.54 -10.17 -2.10
CA GLU A 43 -13.74 -10.91 -1.68
C GLU A 43 -13.45 -12.13 -0.80
N SER A 44 -12.21 -12.25 -0.29
CA SER A 44 -11.80 -13.23 0.71
C SER A 44 -11.28 -12.51 1.95
N GLY A 45 -11.46 -13.09 3.11
CA GLY A 45 -10.82 -12.65 4.36
C GLY A 45 -9.47 -13.33 4.59
N ASP A 46 -8.92 -14.01 3.58
CA ASP A 46 -7.71 -14.80 3.68
C ASP A 46 -6.44 -14.03 3.33
N LEU A 47 -5.35 -14.46 3.92
CA LEU A 47 -4.00 -14.00 3.64
C LEU A 47 -3.11 -15.21 3.36
N TYR A 48 -2.42 -15.20 2.23
CA TYR A 48 -1.45 -16.24 1.88
C TYR A 48 -0.05 -15.66 1.91
N ARG A 49 0.88 -16.42 2.49
CA ARG A 49 2.30 -16.05 2.61
C ARG A 49 3.19 -17.10 1.98
N PHE A 50 4.17 -16.66 1.21
CA PHE A 50 5.21 -17.50 0.61
C PHE A 50 6.57 -16.89 0.91
N SER A 51 7.56 -17.73 1.25
CA SER A 51 8.95 -17.27 1.30
C SER A 51 9.58 -17.36 -0.08
N LEU A 52 10.05 -16.25 -0.63
CA LEU A 52 10.75 -16.22 -1.91
C LEU A 52 12.17 -16.74 -1.81
N ASN A 53 12.77 -16.74 -0.62
CA ASN A 53 14.12 -17.24 -0.39
C ASN A 53 14.26 -18.76 -0.60
N SER A 54 13.14 -19.51 -0.57
CA SER A 54 13.12 -20.94 -0.83
C SER A 54 13.04 -21.31 -2.32
N PHE A 55 12.91 -20.32 -3.21
CA PHE A 55 12.78 -20.53 -4.66
C PHE A 55 14.11 -20.67 -5.40
N ASP A 56 15.26 -20.46 -4.76
CA ASP A 56 16.58 -20.60 -5.40
C ASP A 56 17.04 -22.06 -5.58
N GLN A 57 16.35 -23.00 -4.95
CA GLN A 57 16.59 -24.42 -5.17
C GLN A 57 15.55 -24.97 -6.14
N ASP A 58 15.97 -25.72 -7.13
CA ASP A 58 15.12 -26.34 -8.18
C ASP A 58 14.00 -27.27 -7.63
N THR A 59 13.89 -27.40 -6.34
CA THR A 59 12.87 -28.15 -5.63
C THR A 59 11.88 -27.20 -4.97
N LEU A 60 10.79 -26.95 -5.67
CA LEU A 60 9.65 -26.15 -5.29
C LEU A 60 8.85 -26.77 -4.12
N SER A 61 9.39 -26.82 -2.94
CA SER A 61 8.60 -27.03 -1.73
C SER A 61 8.17 -25.69 -1.15
N THR A 62 7.34 -24.98 -1.89
CA THR A 62 6.65 -23.79 -1.36
C THR A 62 5.69 -24.23 -0.28
N ARG A 63 6.08 -24.05 0.94
CA ARG A 63 5.17 -24.23 2.06
C ARG A 63 4.25 -23.01 2.12
N LEU A 64 3.07 -23.13 1.48
CA LEU A 64 1.99 -22.20 1.68
C LEU A 64 1.64 -22.19 3.17
N THR A 65 1.88 -21.10 3.86
CA THR A 65 1.30 -20.92 5.18
C THR A 65 -0.08 -20.35 5.00
N THR A 66 -1.11 -21.11 5.38
CA THR A 66 -2.49 -20.66 5.44
C THR A 66 -2.61 -19.43 6.35
N THR A 67 -3.65 -18.64 6.13
CA THR A 67 -4.00 -17.47 6.93
C THR A 67 -3.75 -17.72 8.42
N PRO A 68 -2.88 -16.94 9.05
CA PRO A 68 -2.70 -17.05 10.49
C PRO A 68 -4.03 -16.79 11.20
N SER A 69 -4.36 -17.60 12.20
CA SER A 69 -5.64 -17.49 12.93
C SER A 69 -5.93 -16.09 13.48
N HIS A 70 -4.88 -15.30 13.74
CA HIS A 70 -4.99 -13.92 14.21
C HIS A 70 -5.26 -12.88 13.11
N PHE A 71 -5.24 -13.29 11.82
CA PHE A 71 -5.52 -12.38 10.71
C PHE A 71 -7.00 -12.39 10.28
N HIS A 72 -7.76 -13.41 10.59
CA HIS A 72 -9.13 -13.57 10.10
C HIS A 72 -9.92 -12.25 10.02
N SER A 73 -10.44 -11.97 8.84
CA SER A 73 -11.24 -10.79 8.54
C SER A 73 -12.44 -11.21 7.70
N LYS A 74 -13.40 -10.28 7.53
CA LYS A 74 -14.41 -10.38 6.49
C LYS A 74 -13.74 -10.12 5.12
N GLN A 75 -14.53 -10.10 4.07
CA GLN A 75 -14.02 -9.82 2.72
C GLN A 75 -13.24 -8.52 2.68
N ILE A 76 -11.97 -8.58 2.24
CA ILE A 76 -11.10 -7.41 2.15
C ILE A 76 -11.46 -6.62 0.90
N GLN A 77 -11.80 -5.35 1.07
CA GLN A 77 -12.16 -4.42 -0.01
C GLN A 77 -10.97 -3.62 -0.51
N TYR A 78 -10.04 -3.31 0.38
CA TYR A 78 -8.83 -2.57 0.05
C TYR A 78 -7.70 -2.96 0.98
N VAL A 79 -6.50 -3.08 0.43
CA VAL A 79 -5.28 -3.32 1.19
C VAL A 79 -4.10 -2.58 0.58
N CYS A 80 -3.23 -2.04 1.41
CA CYS A 80 -1.92 -1.54 1.03
C CYS A 80 -0.86 -2.00 2.02
N TYR A 81 0.37 -2.03 1.55
CA TYR A 81 1.54 -2.41 2.32
C TYR A 81 2.59 -1.32 2.29
N GLN A 82 3.07 -0.93 3.46
CA GLN A 82 4.26 -0.08 3.60
C GLN A 82 4.97 -0.37 4.93
N ASN A 83 6.29 -0.39 4.89
CA ASN A 83 7.14 -0.44 6.10
C ASN A 83 6.79 -1.57 7.08
N GLY A 84 6.55 -2.78 6.58
CA GLY A 84 6.22 -3.94 7.42
C GLY A 84 4.79 -3.99 7.95
N VAL A 85 3.92 -3.10 7.47
CA VAL A 85 2.54 -2.97 7.94
C VAL A 85 1.57 -3.07 6.78
N PHE A 86 0.51 -3.86 6.96
CA PHE A 86 -0.67 -3.82 6.10
C PHE A 86 -1.75 -2.94 6.72
N CYS A 87 -2.26 -1.98 5.94
CA CYS A 87 -3.49 -1.25 6.26
C CYS A 87 -4.59 -1.73 5.32
N PHE A 88 -5.72 -2.15 5.85
CA PHE A 88 -6.82 -2.66 5.05
C PHE A 88 -8.18 -2.38 5.71
N TYR A 89 -9.24 -2.36 4.90
CA TYR A 89 -10.59 -2.41 5.40
C TYR A 89 -11.39 -3.54 4.73
N ASP A 90 -12.37 -4.03 5.44
CA ASP A 90 -13.21 -5.14 5.01
C ASP A 90 -14.58 -4.69 4.48
N SER A 91 -15.44 -5.65 4.18
CA SER A 91 -16.78 -5.40 3.63
C SER A 91 -17.72 -4.62 4.56
N ASP A 92 -17.42 -4.58 5.84
CA ASP A 92 -18.17 -3.77 6.82
C ASP A 92 -17.56 -2.38 6.98
N TYR A 93 -16.54 -2.03 6.18
CA TYR A 93 -15.73 -0.81 6.30
C TYR A 93 -14.95 -0.68 7.60
N ASP A 94 -14.68 -1.79 8.28
CA ASP A 94 -13.83 -1.80 9.44
C ASP A 94 -12.37 -1.72 9.02
N LEU A 95 -11.69 -0.67 9.47
CA LEU A 95 -10.27 -0.40 9.18
C LEU A 95 -9.39 -1.09 10.20
N PHE A 96 -8.39 -1.79 9.69
CA PHE A 96 -7.38 -2.51 10.47
C PHE A 96 -5.97 -2.14 10.05
N VAL A 97 -5.06 -2.27 11.03
CA VAL A 97 -3.61 -2.29 10.82
C VAL A 97 -3.10 -3.66 11.24
N TYR A 98 -2.33 -4.31 10.38
CA TYR A 98 -1.67 -5.58 10.68
C TYR A 98 -0.15 -5.40 10.60
N ASP A 99 0.51 -5.54 11.75
CA ASP A 99 1.96 -5.53 11.88
C ASP A 99 2.52 -6.94 11.65
N ILE A 100 3.33 -7.09 10.61
CA ILE A 100 3.90 -8.39 10.22
C ILE A 100 4.85 -8.91 11.30
N SER A 101 5.69 -8.03 11.86
CA SER A 101 6.73 -8.41 12.82
C SER A 101 6.13 -8.87 14.16
N ARG A 102 5.08 -8.19 14.59
CA ARG A 102 4.35 -8.50 15.82
C ARG A 102 3.26 -9.53 15.64
N LYS A 103 2.91 -9.87 14.39
CA LYS A 103 1.79 -10.74 14.03
C LYS A 103 0.48 -10.31 14.70
N SER A 104 0.25 -9.01 14.78
CA SER A 104 -0.89 -8.43 15.49
C SER A 104 -1.78 -7.62 14.56
N LYS A 105 -3.08 -7.86 14.64
CA LYS A 105 -4.13 -7.11 13.95
C LYS A 105 -4.79 -6.15 14.95
N ILE A 106 -4.78 -4.88 14.63
CA ILE A 106 -5.36 -3.82 15.46
C ILE A 106 -6.55 -3.24 14.69
N TYR A 107 -7.72 -3.25 15.33
CA TYR A 107 -8.87 -2.50 14.84
C TYR A 107 -8.68 -1.01 15.09
N ILE A 108 -8.91 -0.20 14.10
CA ILE A 108 -8.78 1.26 14.19
C ILE A 108 -10.16 1.89 14.40
N ARG A 109 -11.02 1.82 13.39
CA ARG A 109 -12.40 2.30 13.44
C ARG A 109 -13.17 1.87 12.20
N ASN A 110 -14.49 2.04 12.23
CA ASN A 110 -15.30 1.98 11.02
C ASN A 110 -15.10 3.26 10.18
N ILE A 111 -14.91 3.11 8.87
CA ILE A 111 -14.69 4.21 7.92
C ILE A 111 -15.78 4.31 6.85
N GLY A 112 -16.92 3.64 7.04
CA GLY A 112 -18.00 3.63 6.07
C GLY A 112 -18.51 5.02 5.71
N GLU A 113 -18.78 5.88 6.71
CA GLU A 113 -19.19 7.26 6.50
C GLU A 113 -18.14 8.08 5.72
N MET A 114 -16.84 7.83 5.97
CA MET A 114 -15.76 8.50 5.25
C MET A 114 -15.73 8.07 3.79
N VAL A 115 -15.85 6.77 3.51
CA VAL A 115 -15.88 6.25 2.13
C VAL A 115 -17.10 6.78 1.37
N HIS A 116 -18.26 6.83 1.99
CA HIS A 116 -19.46 7.42 1.39
C HIS A 116 -19.32 8.93 1.12
N LYS A 117 -18.68 9.65 2.04
CA LYS A 117 -18.50 11.09 1.95
C LYS A 117 -17.41 11.52 0.98
N TYR A 118 -16.25 10.83 1.02
CA TYR A 118 -15.05 11.24 0.30
C TYR A 118 -14.74 10.37 -0.93
N GLY A 119 -15.40 9.22 -1.08
CA GLY A 119 -15.29 8.37 -2.27
C GLY A 119 -14.17 7.35 -2.19
N GLN A 120 -13.62 6.99 -3.36
CA GLN A 120 -12.67 5.90 -3.51
C GLN A 120 -11.34 6.18 -2.80
N ILE A 121 -10.90 5.23 -1.98
CA ILE A 121 -9.59 5.25 -1.33
C ILE A 121 -8.50 4.83 -2.33
N THR A 122 -7.42 5.59 -2.37
CA THR A 122 -6.22 5.31 -3.18
C THR A 122 -4.98 5.02 -2.35
N GLY A 123 -5.02 5.28 -1.05
CA GLY A 123 -3.94 4.95 -0.13
C GLY A 123 -4.38 5.01 1.33
N ILE A 124 -3.82 4.10 2.14
CA ILE A 124 -3.96 4.13 3.61
C ILE A 124 -2.59 3.79 4.18
N VAL A 125 -1.99 4.70 4.92
CA VAL A 125 -0.67 4.48 5.49
C VAL A 125 -0.59 4.97 6.93
N PRO A 126 0.14 4.26 7.80
CA PRO A 126 0.55 4.84 9.08
C PRO A 126 1.57 5.95 8.81
N PHE A 127 1.43 7.07 9.49
CA PHE A 127 2.39 8.16 9.44
C PHE A 127 2.56 8.74 10.83
N TYR A 128 3.72 8.45 11.46
CA TYR A 128 3.96 8.63 12.89
C TYR A 128 2.90 7.92 13.74
N GLU A 129 2.15 8.65 14.55
CA GLU A 129 1.11 8.10 15.43
C GLU A 129 -0.28 8.08 14.78
N ASP A 130 -0.42 8.62 13.57
CA ASP A 130 -1.70 8.76 12.88
C ASP A 130 -1.83 7.76 11.73
N ILE A 131 -3.05 7.56 11.26
CA ILE A 131 -3.33 6.88 9.99
C ILE A 131 -3.73 7.94 8.99
N VAL A 132 -3.10 7.95 7.82
CA VAL A 132 -3.44 8.87 6.73
C VAL A 132 -4.14 8.10 5.63
N ILE A 133 -5.28 8.64 5.18
CA ILE A 133 -6.10 8.08 4.12
C ILE A 133 -6.15 9.08 2.96
N ALA A 134 -5.81 8.61 1.77
CA ALA A 134 -5.92 9.37 0.54
C ALA A 134 -7.16 8.94 -0.24
N PHE A 135 -7.91 9.92 -0.72
CA PHE A 135 -9.09 9.73 -1.56
C PHE A 135 -8.81 10.23 -2.98
N GLN A 136 -9.38 9.55 -3.97
CA GLN A 136 -9.10 9.85 -5.37
C GLN A 136 -9.47 11.29 -5.76
N THR A 137 -10.55 11.81 -5.21
CA THR A 137 -11.11 13.13 -5.60
C THR A 137 -11.21 14.13 -4.47
N ASN A 138 -11.11 13.69 -3.22
CA ASN A 138 -11.42 14.51 -2.04
C ASN A 138 -10.25 14.61 -1.06
N GLY A 139 -9.02 14.46 -1.59
CA GLY A 139 -7.81 14.86 -0.90
C GLY A 139 -7.31 13.89 0.17
N LEU A 140 -6.78 14.45 1.24
CA LEU A 140 -6.02 13.78 2.27
C LEU A 140 -6.64 14.01 3.63
N ILE A 141 -6.91 12.92 4.34
CA ILE A 141 -7.51 12.93 5.68
C ILE A 141 -6.63 12.13 6.62
N ARG A 142 -6.42 12.61 7.84
CA ARG A 142 -5.78 11.84 8.90
C ARG A 142 -6.75 11.41 9.97
N LEU A 143 -6.52 10.26 10.53
CA LEU A 143 -7.14 9.74 11.73
C LEU A 143 -6.17 9.91 12.89
N ARG A 144 -6.46 10.83 13.81
CA ARG A 144 -5.56 11.17 14.93
C ARG A 144 -5.68 10.15 16.06
N LEU A 145 -4.60 9.41 16.31
CA LEU A 145 -4.55 8.44 17.41
C LEU A 145 -4.83 9.10 18.78
N SER A 146 -4.23 10.27 19.03
CA SER A 146 -4.40 11.03 20.28
C SER A 146 -5.84 11.47 20.57
N GLN A 147 -6.72 11.42 19.56
CA GLN A 147 -8.14 11.78 19.65
C GLN A 147 -9.05 10.59 19.28
N LYS A 148 -8.66 9.38 19.66
CA LYS A 148 -9.40 8.13 19.36
C LYS A 148 -9.72 7.97 17.86
N TYR A 149 -8.75 8.28 17.01
CA TYR A 149 -8.88 8.27 15.56
C TYR A 149 -9.97 9.20 15.00
N ALA A 150 -10.18 10.36 15.64
CA ALA A 150 -11.00 11.41 15.06
C ALA A 150 -10.43 11.86 13.71
N GLU A 151 -11.32 12.12 12.76
CA GLU A 151 -10.91 12.57 11.43
C GLU A 151 -10.52 14.06 11.44
N GLU A 152 -9.45 14.37 10.73
CA GLU A 152 -9.00 15.72 10.45
C GLU A 152 -8.61 15.84 8.98
N ILE A 153 -9.18 16.82 8.30
CA ILE A 153 -8.92 17.06 6.89
C ILE A 153 -7.58 17.79 6.77
N ILE A 154 -6.65 17.21 6.01
CA ILE A 154 -5.37 17.85 5.69
C ILE A 154 -5.53 18.70 4.43
N ASP A 155 -6.16 18.16 3.38
CA ASP A 155 -6.41 18.84 2.12
C ASP A 155 -7.63 18.23 1.43
N GLN A 156 -8.56 19.06 0.93
CA GLN A 156 -9.80 18.61 0.28
C GLN A 156 -9.79 18.75 -1.25
N ASN A 157 -8.91 19.56 -1.81
CA ASN A 157 -9.00 19.97 -3.21
C ASN A 157 -8.03 19.26 -4.12
N MET A 158 -7.55 18.09 -3.69
CA MET A 158 -6.49 17.36 -4.35
C MET A 158 -7.02 16.03 -4.89
N ARG A 159 -6.68 15.73 -6.14
CA ARG A 159 -6.85 14.38 -6.69
C ARG A 159 -5.60 13.57 -6.43
N ILE A 160 -5.73 12.50 -5.65
CA ILE A 160 -4.59 11.69 -5.21
C ILE A 160 -4.67 10.30 -5.83
N TYR A 161 -3.55 9.83 -6.36
CA TYR A 161 -3.42 8.49 -6.91
C TYR A 161 -2.58 7.54 -6.06
N GLY A 162 -1.72 8.08 -5.22
CA GLY A 162 -0.91 7.29 -4.32
C GLY A 162 -0.27 8.11 -3.23
N ILE A 163 -0.03 7.47 -2.10
CA ILE A 163 0.71 8.04 -0.97
C ILE A 163 1.82 7.09 -0.54
N TYR A 164 2.91 7.65 -0.06
CA TYR A 164 4.06 6.90 0.41
C TYR A 164 4.64 7.51 1.68
N ASN A 165 4.71 6.71 2.75
CA ASN A 165 5.39 7.09 3.98
C ASN A 165 6.89 6.79 3.86
N ASP A 166 7.70 7.82 3.62
CA ASP A 166 9.15 7.71 3.70
C ASP A 166 9.59 7.79 5.16
N SER A 167 9.62 6.64 5.81
CA SER A 167 10.03 6.53 7.23
C SER A 167 11.49 6.92 7.47
N ARG A 168 12.37 6.87 6.45
CA ARG A 168 13.78 7.25 6.57
C ARG A 168 13.92 8.76 6.69
N GLN A 169 13.15 9.51 5.91
CA GLN A 169 13.15 10.97 5.96
C GLN A 169 12.10 11.54 6.93
N GLY A 170 11.17 10.71 7.39
CA GLY A 170 10.06 11.14 8.25
C GLY A 170 9.06 12.05 7.55
N VAL A 171 8.82 11.81 6.25
CA VAL A 171 7.93 12.61 5.42
C VAL A 171 6.89 11.74 4.71
N LEU A 172 5.76 12.35 4.37
CA LEU A 172 4.71 11.73 3.58
C LEU A 172 4.72 12.30 2.16
N TRP A 173 4.93 11.45 1.18
CA TRP A 173 4.81 11.80 -0.22
C TRP A 173 3.42 11.52 -0.74
N VAL A 174 2.88 12.46 -1.52
CA VAL A 174 1.55 12.39 -2.12
C VAL A 174 1.65 12.62 -3.62
N GLY A 175 1.28 11.62 -4.41
CA GLY A 175 1.23 11.69 -5.86
C GLY A 175 -0.13 12.19 -6.34
N THR A 176 -0.14 13.26 -7.12
CA THR A 176 -1.35 13.98 -7.50
C THR A 176 -1.67 13.94 -8.99
N ASP A 177 -2.90 14.30 -9.34
CA ASP A 177 -3.35 14.54 -10.70
C ASP A 177 -3.21 16.03 -11.03
N GLY A 178 -2.07 16.42 -11.56
CA GLY A 178 -1.83 17.78 -12.05
C GLY A 178 -1.00 18.70 -11.16
N GLN A 179 -0.69 18.30 -9.91
CA GLN A 179 0.15 19.09 -9.01
C GLN A 179 1.52 18.44 -8.73
N GLY A 180 1.86 17.37 -9.46
CA GLY A 180 3.11 16.62 -9.26
C GLY A 180 3.12 15.80 -7.98
N ALA A 181 4.27 15.74 -7.32
CA ALA A 181 4.44 15.08 -6.02
C ALA A 181 4.62 16.11 -4.92
N ILE A 182 3.83 15.98 -3.86
CA ILE A 182 3.83 16.86 -2.71
C ILE A 182 4.43 16.12 -1.52
N MET A 183 5.33 16.78 -0.80
CA MET A 183 5.94 16.27 0.42
C MET A 183 5.35 16.98 1.64
N TYR A 184 4.76 16.22 2.53
CA TYR A 184 4.27 16.72 3.82
C TYR A 184 5.23 16.38 4.95
N SER A 185 5.47 17.34 5.82
CA SER A 185 6.23 17.16 7.06
C SER A 185 5.40 16.44 8.14
N LYS A 186 6.02 16.10 9.27
CA LYS A 186 5.33 15.57 10.47
C LYS A 186 4.15 16.43 10.93
N LYS A 187 4.20 17.73 10.70
CA LYS A 187 3.12 18.67 11.07
C LYS A 187 2.04 18.77 9.99
N TYR A 188 2.10 17.96 8.95
CA TYR A 188 1.22 17.99 7.79
C TYR A 188 1.23 19.33 7.04
N SER A 189 2.29 20.11 7.22
CA SER A 189 2.58 21.27 6.36
C SER A 189 3.32 20.82 5.12
N ILE A 190 3.02 21.44 3.98
CA ILE A 190 3.74 21.17 2.73
C ILE A 190 5.19 21.64 2.93
N ALA A 191 6.13 20.69 2.87
CA ALA A 191 7.55 20.97 2.95
C ALA A 191 8.15 21.25 1.57
N THR A 192 7.64 20.53 0.55
CA THR A 192 8.09 20.68 -0.84
C THR A 192 6.99 20.21 -1.79
N ASN A 193 6.91 20.86 -2.95
CA ASN A 193 6.13 20.44 -4.08
C ASN A 193 7.07 20.22 -5.27
N LEU A 194 7.27 18.96 -5.66
CA LEU A 194 8.03 18.62 -6.84
C LEU A 194 7.12 18.64 -8.07
N MET A 195 7.17 19.76 -8.77
CA MET A 195 6.58 19.86 -10.09
C MET A 195 7.53 19.20 -11.08
N LEU A 196 7.23 17.97 -11.50
CA LEU A 196 8.12 17.16 -12.34
C LEU A 196 8.49 17.85 -13.67
N ASN A 197 7.65 18.76 -14.15
CA ASN A 197 7.95 19.58 -15.31
C ASN A 197 9.00 20.67 -15.07
N SER A 198 9.46 20.88 -13.83
CA SER A 198 10.59 21.78 -13.51
C SER A 198 11.94 21.15 -13.83
N PHE A 199 11.99 19.84 -13.99
CA PHE A 199 13.16 19.17 -14.55
C PHE A 199 13.13 19.35 -16.08
N SER A 200 14.26 19.44 -16.74
CA SER A 200 14.40 19.64 -18.20
C SER A 200 13.73 18.57 -19.09
N LEU A 201 13.03 17.64 -18.50
CA LEU A 201 12.20 16.62 -19.12
C LEU A 201 10.75 17.12 -19.06
N ASN A 202 10.05 17.12 -20.17
CA ASN A 202 8.61 17.46 -20.27
C ASN A 202 7.76 16.36 -19.62
N LEU A 203 7.94 16.13 -18.32
CA LEU A 203 7.20 15.13 -17.57
C LEU A 203 5.79 15.64 -17.24
N THR A 204 4.79 14.74 -17.28
CA THR A 204 3.43 15.09 -16.87
C THR A 204 3.38 15.44 -15.38
N ARG A 205 2.40 16.27 -15.02
CA ARG A 205 2.12 16.61 -13.62
C ARG A 205 1.35 15.51 -12.88
N GLN A 206 1.11 14.36 -13.53
CA GLN A 206 0.32 13.27 -12.97
C GLN A 206 1.22 12.18 -12.40
N VAL A 207 1.33 12.13 -11.09
CA VAL A 207 2.07 11.10 -10.38
C VAL A 207 1.11 10.00 -9.93
N ARG A 208 1.31 8.78 -10.42
CA ARG A 208 0.44 7.62 -10.17
C ARG A 208 0.94 6.71 -9.06
N SER A 209 2.25 6.62 -8.91
CA SER A 209 2.87 5.80 -7.88
C SER A 209 4.15 6.44 -7.38
N ILE A 210 4.50 6.13 -6.14
CA ILE A 210 5.73 6.57 -5.50
C ILE A 210 6.31 5.38 -4.75
N MET A 211 7.61 5.16 -4.89
CA MET A 211 8.32 4.11 -4.16
C MET A 211 9.77 4.52 -3.92
N THR A 212 10.40 3.90 -2.93
CA THR A 212 11.85 3.99 -2.76
C THR A 212 12.54 2.68 -3.14
N ASP A 213 13.77 2.79 -3.60
CA ASP A 213 14.64 1.63 -3.77
C ASP A 213 15.50 1.37 -2.52
N LYS A 214 16.23 0.25 -2.54
CA LYS A 214 17.12 -0.14 -1.44
C LYS A 214 18.28 0.83 -1.20
N TYR A 215 18.58 1.70 -2.14
CA TYR A 215 19.64 2.71 -2.04
C TYR A 215 19.13 4.07 -1.54
N GLY A 216 17.82 4.20 -1.32
CA GLY A 216 17.17 5.45 -0.91
C GLY A 216 16.77 6.35 -2.07
N GLY A 217 16.87 5.87 -3.32
CA GLY A 217 16.35 6.58 -4.49
C GLY A 217 14.82 6.62 -4.46
N LEU A 218 14.24 7.78 -4.74
CA LEU A 218 12.80 7.98 -4.82
C LEU A 218 12.35 7.92 -6.28
N TRP A 219 11.42 7.02 -6.57
CA TRP A 219 10.90 6.77 -7.91
C TRP A 219 9.46 7.24 -8.02
N PHE A 220 9.17 7.95 -9.10
CA PHE A 220 7.82 8.41 -9.41
C PHE A 220 7.34 7.78 -10.71
N GLY A 221 6.24 7.05 -10.65
CA GLY A 221 5.55 6.58 -11.84
C GLY A 221 4.54 7.62 -12.32
N THR A 222 4.67 8.06 -13.57
CA THR A 222 3.81 9.07 -14.18
C THR A 222 2.83 8.46 -15.17
N LYS A 223 1.80 9.21 -15.58
CA LYS A 223 0.90 8.81 -16.66
C LYS A 223 1.33 9.49 -17.96
N GLY A 224 1.83 8.69 -18.90
CA GLY A 224 2.07 9.13 -20.29
C GLY A 224 3.52 9.44 -20.65
N ASP A 225 4.42 9.59 -19.69
CA ASP A 225 5.82 10.00 -19.97
C ASP A 225 6.89 9.00 -19.50
N GLY A 226 6.50 7.73 -19.34
CA GLY A 226 7.43 6.63 -18.99
C GLY A 226 7.57 6.34 -17.53
#